data_ad0038eeac22bfa84b3c2a5bdc55d981
#
_entry.id   ad0038eeac22bfa84b3c2a5bdc55d981
#
_cell.length_a   1.000
_cell.length_b   1.000
_cell.length_c   1.000
_cell.angle_alpha   90.00
_cell.angle_beta   90.00
_cell.angle_gamma   90.00
#
_symmetry.space_group_name_H-M   'P 1'
#
loop_
_entity.id
_entity.type
_entity.pdbx_description
1 polymer ?
#
loop_
_entity_poly.entity_id
_entity_poly.type
_entity_poly.pdbx_seq_one_letter_code
_entity_poly.pdbx_strand_id
1 'polypeptide(L)'
;MSLLLLGAASQVNAAEDHSVISAELLPTSLQTSWQVNKPQLGKFGHCAAAFDSRTDDSKMAFACSIYVKLEAVAQRKAIQHCDEQRAARNIKAPCQLIK
;
A
#
# COMPACT_ATOMS: atom_id res chain seq x y z
N MET A 1 -17.96 -0.80 -32.61
CA MET A 1 -17.71 -0.60 -32.04
C MET A 1 -17.78 -0.09 -30.74
N SER A 2 -18.32 0.12 -30.09
CA SER A 2 -18.55 0.64 -28.85
C SER A 2 -18.04 -0.14 -27.72
N LEU A 3 -17.76 -1.25 -27.90
CA LEU A 3 -17.29 -2.06 -26.91
C LEU A 3 -16.39 -1.49 -25.97
N LEU A 4 -15.61 -0.68 -26.27
CA LEU A 4 -14.67 -0.13 -25.41
C LEU A 4 -15.23 0.32 -24.14
N LEU A 5 -16.33 0.84 -24.12
CA LEU A 5 -16.92 1.37 -22.96
C LEU A 5 -17.00 0.40 -21.87
N LEU A 6 -17.19 -0.78 -22.16
CA LEU A 6 -17.34 -1.75 -21.17
C LEU A 6 -16.14 -1.87 -20.30
N GLY A 7 -15.02 -1.71 -20.84
CA GLY A 7 -13.82 -1.87 -20.07
C GLY A 7 -13.74 -0.89 -18.95
N ALA A 8 -14.28 0.25 -19.15
CA ALA A 8 -14.18 1.27 -18.16
C ALA A 8 -14.95 0.92 -16.90
N ALA A 9 -16.05 0.30 -17.07
CA ALA A 9 -16.88 -0.03 -15.95
C ALA A 9 -16.20 -1.02 -15.02
N SER A 10 -15.49 -1.96 -15.57
CA SER A 10 -14.90 -2.93 -14.73
C SER A 10 -13.76 -2.38 -13.91
N GLN A 11 -13.11 -1.38 -14.40
CA GLN A 11 -11.99 -0.85 -13.68
C GLN A 11 -12.35 -0.20 -12.37
N VAL A 12 -13.52 0.29 -12.26
CA VAL A 12 -13.93 0.95 -11.04
C VAL A 12 -13.89 -0.02 -9.89
N ASN A 13 -14.28 -1.24 -10.10
CA ASN A 13 -14.28 -2.20 -9.03
C ASN A 13 -12.88 -2.66 -8.70
N ALA A 14 -12.06 -2.79 -9.68
CA ALA A 14 -10.71 -3.24 -9.46
C ALA A 14 -9.94 -2.27 -8.56
N ALA A 15 -10.29 -1.00 -8.61
CA ALA A 15 -9.61 0.00 -7.82
C ALA A 15 -9.77 -0.21 -6.32
N GLU A 16 -10.78 -0.96 -5.91
CA GLU A 16 -11.02 -1.17 -4.50
C GLU A 16 -10.33 -2.44 -4.01
N ASP A 17 -9.72 -3.20 -4.89
CA ASP A 17 -9.18 -4.50 -4.56
C ASP A 17 -7.67 -4.45 -4.54
N HIS A 18 -7.10 -4.25 -3.39
CA HIS A 18 -5.65 -4.12 -3.24
C HIS A 18 -5.03 -5.42 -2.75
N SER A 19 -3.81 -5.70 -3.21
CA SER A 19 -3.05 -6.83 -2.70
C SER A 19 -2.70 -6.59 -1.24
N VAL A 20 -2.56 -7.67 -0.50
CA VAL A 20 -2.28 -7.61 0.93
C VAL A 20 -1.08 -8.48 1.25
N ILE A 21 -0.26 -8.05 2.19
CA ILE A 21 0.88 -8.84 2.66
C ILE A 21 0.81 -8.94 4.19
N SER A 22 1.16 -10.10 4.72
CA SER A 22 1.24 -10.27 6.16
C SER A 22 2.48 -9.55 6.68
N ALA A 23 2.34 -8.89 7.81
CA ALA A 23 3.44 -8.14 8.40
C ALA A 23 4.68 -9.01 8.63
N GLU A 24 4.49 -10.27 8.98
CA GLU A 24 5.63 -11.15 9.22
C GLU A 24 6.43 -11.48 7.96
N LEU A 25 5.90 -11.22 6.80
CA LEU A 25 6.62 -11.45 5.55
C LEU A 25 7.41 -10.24 5.07
N LEU A 26 7.31 -9.14 5.79
CA LEU A 26 8.06 -7.94 5.43
C LEU A 26 9.54 -8.09 5.76
N PRO A 27 10.42 -7.37 5.07
CA PRO A 27 11.81 -7.26 5.50
C PRO A 27 11.88 -6.71 6.92
N THR A 28 12.92 -7.04 7.65
CA THR A 28 13.05 -6.67 9.06
C THR A 28 12.85 -5.19 9.33
N SER A 29 13.44 -4.32 8.52
CA SER A 29 13.29 -2.89 8.75
C SER A 29 11.85 -2.44 8.54
N LEU A 30 11.13 -3.06 7.61
CA LEU A 30 9.72 -2.72 7.41
C LEU A 30 8.85 -3.29 8.51
N GLN A 31 9.24 -4.42 9.08
CA GLN A 31 8.53 -4.96 10.25
C GLN A 31 8.63 -3.98 11.41
N THR A 32 9.80 -3.37 11.60
CA THR A 32 10.00 -2.38 12.64
C THR A 32 9.11 -1.16 12.40
N SER A 33 9.07 -0.67 11.16
CA SER A 33 8.20 0.45 10.83
C SER A 33 6.73 0.13 11.09
N TRP A 34 6.32 -1.09 10.77
CA TRP A 34 4.96 -1.54 11.01
C TRP A 34 4.66 -1.57 12.51
N GLN A 35 5.56 -2.12 13.32
CA GLN A 35 5.36 -2.21 14.75
C GLN A 35 5.21 -0.83 15.38
N VAL A 36 5.99 0.14 14.92
CA VAL A 36 5.94 1.50 15.44
C VAL A 36 4.64 2.19 15.06
N ASN A 37 4.16 1.98 13.87
CA ASN A 37 2.97 2.68 13.37
C ASN A 37 1.64 2.01 13.71
N LYS A 38 1.66 0.71 13.88
CA LYS A 38 0.44 -0.05 14.12
C LYS A 38 -0.45 0.51 15.25
N PRO A 39 0.08 0.89 16.40
CA PRO A 39 -0.75 1.41 17.48
C PRO A 39 -1.48 2.71 17.13
N GLN A 40 -0.99 3.43 16.11
CA GLN A 40 -1.57 4.71 15.75
C GLN A 40 -2.63 4.60 14.66
N LEU A 41 -2.83 3.43 14.09
CA LEU A 41 -3.76 3.27 12.97
C LEU A 41 -5.22 3.45 13.37
N GLY A 42 -5.56 3.13 14.57
CA GLY A 42 -6.93 3.19 15.00
C GLY A 42 -7.77 2.16 14.25
N LYS A 43 -9.04 2.45 14.13
CA LYS A 43 -9.99 1.51 13.55
C LYS A 43 -9.89 1.44 12.03
N PHE A 44 -9.60 2.56 11.39
CA PHE A 44 -9.65 2.63 9.93
C PHE A 44 -8.29 2.86 9.25
N GLY A 45 -7.25 3.08 10.00
CA GLY A 45 -5.95 3.35 9.40
C GLY A 45 -5.34 2.14 8.72
N HIS A 46 -4.53 2.38 7.71
CA HIS A 46 -3.85 1.32 6.97
C HIS A 46 -2.45 1.75 6.59
N CYS A 47 -1.56 0.78 6.45
CA CYS A 47 -0.22 1.01 5.92
C CYS A 47 -0.04 0.15 4.69
N ALA A 48 0.86 0.58 3.81
CA ALA A 48 1.22 -0.16 2.62
C ALA A 48 2.73 -0.19 2.48
N ALA A 49 3.25 -1.21 1.84
CA ALA A 49 4.68 -1.36 1.64
C ALA A 49 4.98 -1.99 0.30
N ALA A 50 6.17 -1.68 -0.22
CA ALA A 50 6.71 -2.32 -1.42
C ALA A 50 8.21 -2.44 -1.22
N PHE A 51 8.80 -3.50 -1.72
CA PHE A 51 10.24 -3.66 -1.59
C PHE A 51 10.79 -4.55 -2.69
N ASP A 52 11.96 -4.15 -3.22
CA ASP A 52 12.71 -4.94 -4.18
C ASP A 52 13.91 -5.60 -3.49
N SER A 53 14.20 -5.24 -2.25
CA SER A 53 15.29 -5.81 -1.48
C SER A 53 14.84 -6.04 -0.05
N ARG A 54 15.40 -7.03 0.59
CA ARG A 54 15.08 -7.29 2.00
C ARG A 54 16.12 -6.69 2.93
N THR A 55 17.19 -6.10 2.40
CA THR A 55 18.27 -5.55 3.22
C THR A 55 18.66 -4.13 2.84
N ASP A 56 18.26 -3.64 1.68
CA ASP A 56 18.62 -2.30 1.22
C ASP A 56 17.43 -1.38 1.40
N ASP A 57 17.48 -0.50 2.39
CA ASP A 57 16.39 0.41 2.70
C ASP A 57 16.04 1.34 1.54
N SER A 58 17.00 1.66 0.68
CA SER A 58 16.72 2.52 -0.46
C SER A 58 15.79 1.84 -1.47
N LYS A 59 15.63 0.54 -1.37
CA LYS A 59 14.72 -0.22 -2.23
C LYS A 59 13.49 -0.69 -1.47
N MET A 60 13.06 0.08 -0.50
CA MET A 60 11.86 -0.20 0.27
C MET A 60 11.00 1.05 0.34
N ALA A 61 9.70 0.86 0.37
CA ALA A 61 8.72 1.94 0.53
C ALA A 61 7.74 1.54 1.63
N PHE A 62 7.33 2.50 2.43
CA PHE A 62 6.39 2.25 3.52
C PHE A 62 5.60 3.53 3.75
N ALA A 63 4.30 3.43 3.80
CA ALA A 63 3.45 4.59 4.03
C ALA A 63 2.20 4.19 4.76
N CYS A 64 1.72 5.05 5.64
CA CYS A 64 0.50 4.81 6.39
C CYS A 64 -0.47 5.96 6.20
N SER A 65 -1.74 5.67 6.32
CA SER A 65 -2.79 6.67 6.31
C SER A 65 -3.55 6.53 7.63
N ILE A 66 -3.53 7.60 8.43
CA ILE A 66 -4.18 7.61 9.74
C ILE A 66 -5.12 8.80 9.80
N TYR A 67 -5.94 8.86 10.83
CA TYR A 67 -6.93 9.92 11.01
C TYR A 67 -7.93 9.98 9.87
N VAL A 68 -8.26 8.83 9.30
CA VAL A 68 -9.23 8.75 8.21
C VAL A 68 -10.45 8.04 8.76
N LYS A 69 -11.63 8.48 8.38
CA LYS A 69 -12.85 7.91 8.91
C LYS A 69 -13.49 6.84 8.04
N LEU A 70 -12.95 6.59 6.86
CA LEU A 70 -13.45 5.55 5.98
C LEU A 70 -12.32 4.62 5.61
N GLU A 71 -12.53 3.34 5.81
CA GLU A 71 -11.50 2.35 5.55
C GLU A 71 -11.03 2.34 4.09
N ALA A 72 -11.95 2.43 3.15
CA ALA A 72 -11.57 2.42 1.74
C ALA A 72 -10.69 3.62 1.37
N VAL A 73 -10.94 4.77 1.99
CA VAL A 73 -10.15 5.96 1.75
C VAL A 73 -8.75 5.78 2.34
N ALA A 74 -8.67 5.20 3.55
CA ALA A 74 -7.39 4.97 4.19
C ALA A 74 -6.54 4.01 3.36
N GLN A 75 -7.16 2.96 2.81
CA GLN A 75 -6.45 2.01 1.98
C GLN A 75 -5.91 2.67 0.72
N ARG A 76 -6.73 3.45 0.03
CA ARG A 76 -6.29 4.12 -1.19
C ARG A 76 -5.17 5.11 -0.91
N LYS A 77 -5.26 5.85 0.19
CA LYS A 77 -4.23 6.82 0.52
C LYS A 77 -2.91 6.15 0.90
N ALA A 78 -2.97 5.04 1.62
CA ALA A 78 -1.75 4.32 1.97
C ALA A 78 -1.07 3.80 0.70
N ILE A 79 -1.84 3.22 -0.22
CA ILE A 79 -1.29 2.73 -1.49
C ILE A 79 -0.75 3.90 -2.32
N GLN A 80 -1.46 5.02 -2.38
CA GLN A 80 -1.02 6.19 -3.15
C GLN A 80 0.31 6.72 -2.63
N HIS A 81 0.44 6.91 -1.32
CA HIS A 81 1.69 7.40 -0.75
C HIS A 81 2.82 6.40 -0.93
N CYS A 82 2.54 5.12 -0.81
CA CYS A 82 3.52 4.07 -1.07
C CYS A 82 3.96 4.13 -2.53
N ASP A 83 3.04 4.30 -3.47
CA ASP A 83 3.37 4.38 -4.90
C ASP A 83 4.24 5.60 -5.20
N GLU A 84 4.02 6.71 -4.51
CA GLU A 84 4.86 7.90 -4.68
C GLU A 84 6.29 7.59 -4.24
N GLN A 85 6.46 6.87 -3.16
CA GLN A 85 7.80 6.49 -2.70
C GLN A 85 8.45 5.49 -3.65
N ARG A 86 7.69 4.51 -4.15
CA ARG A 86 8.25 3.55 -5.10
C ARG A 86 8.77 4.25 -6.33
N ALA A 87 8.01 5.22 -6.85
CA ALA A 87 8.43 5.95 -8.04
C ALA A 87 9.73 6.71 -7.78
N ALA A 88 9.81 7.36 -6.63
CA ALA A 88 11.00 8.13 -6.27
C ALA A 88 12.23 7.24 -6.08
N ARG A 89 12.04 6.01 -5.67
CA ARG A 89 13.14 5.07 -5.36
C ARG A 89 13.34 4.01 -6.42
N ASN A 90 12.60 4.07 -7.50
CA ASN A 90 12.69 3.09 -8.58
C ASN A 90 12.44 1.67 -8.08
N ILE A 91 11.44 1.50 -7.24
CA ILE A 91 11.06 0.18 -6.75
C ILE A 91 10.06 -0.41 -7.72
N LYS A 92 10.31 -1.61 -8.21
CA LYS A 92 9.45 -2.26 -9.20
C LYS A 92 8.32 -3.07 -8.59
N ALA A 93 8.54 -3.60 -7.41
CA ALA A 93 7.52 -4.37 -6.73
C ALA A 93 6.31 -3.48 -6.41
N PRO A 94 5.10 -3.99 -6.53
CA PRO A 94 3.90 -3.19 -6.26
C PRO A 94 3.69 -2.97 -4.77
N CYS A 95 2.98 -1.90 -4.43
CA CYS A 95 2.60 -1.65 -3.06
C CYS A 95 1.49 -2.59 -2.64
N GLN A 96 1.57 -3.09 -1.41
CA GLN A 96 0.57 -3.98 -0.86
C GLN A 96 0.16 -3.45 0.52
N LEU A 97 -1.11 -3.61 0.85
CA LEU A 97 -1.57 -3.25 2.19
C LEU A 97 -1.03 -4.27 3.19
N ILE A 98 -0.67 -3.80 4.37
CA ILE A 98 -0.10 -4.67 5.40
C ILE A 98 -1.21 -5.08 6.37
N LYS A 99 -1.25 -6.34 6.74
CA LYS A 99 -2.19 -6.80 7.74
C LYS A 99 -1.51 -7.65 8.81
#